data_50e397d48d7e39ee6676f204d7f345e8
#
_entry.id   50e397d48d7e39ee6676f204d7f345e8
#
_cell.length_a   1.000
_cell.length_b   1.000
_cell.length_c   1.000
_cell.angle_alpha   90.00
_cell.angle_beta   90.00
_cell.angle_gamma   90.00
#
_symmetry.space_group_name_H-M   'P 1'
#
loop_
_entity.id
_entity.type
_entity.pdbx_description
1 polymer ?
#
loop_
_entity_poly.entity_id
_entity_poly.type
_entity_poly.pdbx_seq_one_letter_code
_entity_poly.pdbx_strand_id
1 'polypeptide(L)'
;MEKKIYDLNLECREWQNKMAFYEDDIKIMQGRVEEVNSKNSATEVRAMIEHFQNQLILQKEQIDIVKKKVKQQINALEAGIEKNPVAADHRSVEDATALRDEVETFEKIFNELRKELITFMAKWM
;
A
#
# COMPACT_ATOMS: atom_id res chain seq x y z
N MET A 1 -26.10 7.68 -11.15
CA MET A 1 -24.83 8.30 -11.54
C MET A 1 -24.11 8.97 -10.39
N GLU A 2 -24.73 9.95 -9.75
CA GLU A 2 -24.14 10.64 -8.60
C GLU A 2 -23.78 9.67 -7.47
N LYS A 3 -24.66 8.72 -7.17
CA LYS A 3 -24.45 7.70 -6.15
C LYS A 3 -23.20 6.86 -6.43
N LYS A 4 -22.98 6.49 -7.70
CA LYS A 4 -21.83 5.67 -8.10
C LYS A 4 -20.52 6.44 -7.94
N ILE A 5 -20.49 7.72 -8.32
CA ILE A 5 -19.33 8.59 -8.15
C ILE A 5 -19.03 8.79 -6.66
N TYR A 6 -20.09 8.95 -5.86
CA TYR A 6 -19.96 9.07 -4.41
C TYR A 6 -19.34 7.81 -3.80
N ASP A 7 -19.81 6.63 -4.22
CA ASP A 7 -19.27 5.35 -3.75
C ASP A 7 -17.81 5.18 -4.13
N LEU A 8 -17.42 5.57 -5.34
CA LEU A 8 -16.03 5.53 -5.80
C LEU A 8 -15.14 6.48 -5.00
N ASN A 9 -15.66 7.66 -4.66
CA ASN A 9 -14.92 8.63 -3.84
C ASN A 9 -14.67 8.07 -2.44
N LEU A 10 -15.70 7.45 -1.82
CA LEU A 10 -15.55 6.79 -0.53
C LEU A 10 -14.51 5.67 -0.59
N GLU A 11 -14.53 4.85 -1.62
CA GLU A 11 -13.57 3.77 -1.81
C GLU A 11 -12.14 4.31 -1.92
N CYS A 12 -11.96 5.39 -2.69
CA CYS A 12 -10.65 6.05 -2.79
C CYS A 12 -10.17 6.57 -1.43
N ARG A 13 -11.06 7.14 -0.62
CA ARG A 13 -10.71 7.60 0.73
C ARG A 13 -10.31 6.44 1.63
N GLU A 14 -10.97 5.30 1.51
CA GLU A 14 -10.60 4.08 2.22
C GLU A 14 -9.21 3.60 1.83
N TRP A 15 -8.88 3.64 0.54
CA TRP A 15 -7.55 3.27 0.06
C TRP A 15 -6.47 4.22 0.59
N GLN A 16 -6.76 5.52 0.67
CA GLN A 16 -5.83 6.48 1.28
C GLN A 16 -5.53 6.12 2.73
N ASN A 17 -6.58 5.79 3.49
CA ASN A 17 -6.44 5.41 4.89
C ASN A 17 -5.64 4.11 5.04
N LYS A 18 -5.89 3.13 4.18
CA LYS A 18 -5.14 1.87 4.16
C LYS A 18 -3.66 2.11 3.87
N MET A 19 -3.35 2.92 2.88
CA MET A 19 -1.95 3.21 2.52
C MET A 19 -1.22 3.94 3.66
N ALA A 20 -1.88 4.87 4.34
CA ALA A 20 -1.31 5.53 5.50
C ALA A 20 -1.02 4.54 6.64
N PHE A 21 -1.93 3.61 6.88
CA PHE A 21 -1.76 2.54 7.85
C PHE A 21 -0.55 1.65 7.51
N TYR A 22 -0.47 1.20 6.26
CA TYR A 22 0.64 0.36 5.82
C TYR A 22 1.98 1.09 5.88
N GLU A 23 2.00 2.38 5.59
CA GLU A 23 3.21 3.20 5.71
C GLU A 23 3.72 3.24 7.13
N ASP A 24 2.82 3.41 8.11
CA ASP A 24 3.17 3.38 9.53
C ASP A 24 3.65 1.98 9.95
N ASP A 25 2.98 0.94 9.46
CA ASP A 25 3.34 -0.45 9.76
C ASP A 25 4.75 -0.77 9.23
N ILE A 26 5.10 -0.27 8.04
CA ILE A 26 6.45 -0.44 7.48
C ILE A 26 7.50 0.18 8.40
N LYS A 27 7.24 1.37 8.93
CA LYS A 27 8.18 2.03 9.86
C LYS A 27 8.40 1.18 11.11
N ILE A 28 7.33 0.60 11.65
CA ILE A 28 7.41 -0.29 12.80
C ILE A 28 8.24 -1.53 12.46
N MET A 29 7.96 -2.15 11.32
CA MET A 29 8.68 -3.35 10.88
C MET A 29 10.16 -3.06 10.62
N GLN A 30 10.49 -1.92 10.03
CA GLN A 30 11.87 -1.49 9.82
C GLN A 30 12.61 -1.36 11.15
N GLY A 31 11.96 -0.78 12.15
CA GLY A 31 12.51 -0.67 13.49
C GLY A 31 12.78 -2.03 14.13
N ARG A 32 11.87 -2.98 13.96
CA ARG A 32 12.03 -4.35 14.47
C ARG A 32 13.19 -5.09 13.80
N VAL A 33 13.33 -4.92 12.49
CA VAL A 33 14.45 -5.51 11.74
C VAL A 33 15.78 -4.95 12.26
N GLU A 34 15.85 -3.65 12.54
CA GLU A 34 17.04 -3.03 13.11
C GLU A 34 17.37 -3.57 14.50
N GLU A 35 16.36 -3.84 15.34
CA GLU A 35 16.56 -4.47 16.64
C GLU A 35 17.18 -5.86 16.49
N VAL A 36 16.69 -6.67 15.55
CA VAL A 36 17.28 -7.98 15.26
C VAL A 36 18.72 -7.84 14.80
N ASN A 37 18.98 -6.87 13.92
CA ASN A 37 20.32 -6.59 13.39
C ASN A 37 21.30 -6.24 14.53
N SER A 38 20.86 -5.47 15.51
CA SER A 38 21.71 -5.07 16.63
C SER A 38 22.03 -6.20 17.59
N LYS A 39 21.18 -7.22 17.64
CA LYS A 39 21.30 -8.36 18.57
C LYS A 39 22.00 -9.59 17.98
N ASN A 40 22.19 -9.63 16.66
CA ASN A 40 22.67 -10.82 15.96
C ASN A 40 23.80 -10.47 15.01
N SER A 41 24.86 -11.27 15.01
CA SER A 41 26.01 -11.06 14.14
C SER A 41 26.28 -12.21 13.17
N ALA A 42 25.45 -13.27 13.24
CA ALA A 42 25.62 -14.43 12.36
C ALA A 42 25.33 -14.06 10.88
N THR A 43 26.14 -14.62 9.97
CA THR A 43 26.04 -14.33 8.54
C THR A 43 24.67 -14.66 7.95
N GLU A 44 24.08 -15.79 8.34
CA GLU A 44 22.76 -16.20 7.83
C GLU A 44 21.65 -15.24 8.27
N VAL A 45 21.72 -14.71 9.49
CA VAL A 45 20.75 -13.72 9.99
C VAL A 45 20.91 -12.42 9.22
N ARG A 46 22.13 -11.99 8.95
CA ARG A 46 22.39 -10.76 8.20
C ARG A 46 21.84 -10.82 6.79
N ALA A 47 21.96 -11.98 6.12
CA ALA A 47 21.38 -12.16 4.79
C ALA A 47 19.87 -12.01 4.81
N MET A 48 19.19 -12.54 5.83
CA MET A 48 17.75 -12.40 6.01
C MET A 48 17.36 -10.96 6.32
N ILE A 49 18.13 -10.27 7.15
CA ILE A 49 17.93 -8.85 7.47
C ILE A 49 17.97 -8.02 6.21
N GLU A 50 18.98 -8.19 5.37
CA GLU A 50 19.10 -7.48 4.09
C GLU A 50 17.89 -7.76 3.19
N HIS A 51 17.46 -9.01 3.13
CA HIS A 51 16.28 -9.40 2.36
C HIS A 51 15.04 -8.61 2.83
N PHE A 52 14.78 -8.59 4.13
CA PHE A 52 13.62 -7.89 4.67
C PHE A 52 13.73 -6.37 4.53
N GLN A 53 14.92 -5.81 4.73
CA GLN A 53 15.15 -4.38 4.51
C GLN A 53 14.82 -3.99 3.07
N ASN A 54 15.29 -4.77 2.09
CA ASN A 54 15.02 -4.53 0.68
C ASN A 54 13.53 -4.67 0.35
N GLN A 55 12.88 -5.70 0.88
CA GLN A 55 11.43 -5.91 0.66
C GLN A 55 10.60 -4.77 1.24
N LEU A 56 10.96 -4.27 2.42
CA LEU A 56 10.24 -3.14 3.05
C LEU A 56 10.43 -1.85 2.24
N ILE A 57 11.59 -1.62 1.68
CA ILE A 57 11.85 -0.48 0.79
C ILE A 57 10.97 -0.57 -0.45
N LEU A 58 10.89 -1.74 -1.09
CA LEU A 58 10.07 -1.95 -2.28
C LEU A 58 8.59 -1.73 -1.97
N GLN A 59 8.11 -2.21 -0.83
CA GLN A 59 6.72 -2.00 -0.42
C GLN A 59 6.44 -0.53 -0.15
N LYS A 60 7.37 0.20 0.43
CA LYS A 60 7.21 1.64 0.64
C LYS A 60 7.12 2.40 -0.69
N GLU A 61 7.94 2.04 -1.64
CA GLU A 61 7.88 2.62 -2.99
C GLU A 61 6.52 2.35 -3.63
N GLN A 62 6.01 1.14 -3.49
CA GLN A 62 4.70 0.77 -4.03
C GLN A 62 3.57 1.55 -3.35
N ILE A 63 3.65 1.75 -2.04
CA ILE A 63 2.69 2.58 -1.31
C ILE A 63 2.69 4.01 -1.87
N ASP A 64 3.85 4.58 -2.11
CA ASP A 64 3.95 5.94 -2.66
C ASP A 64 3.30 6.03 -4.04
N ILE A 65 3.50 5.02 -4.89
CA ILE A 65 2.87 4.94 -6.22
C ILE A 65 1.36 4.87 -6.10
N VAL A 66 0.85 3.98 -5.24
CA VAL A 66 -0.60 3.81 -5.03
C VAL A 66 -1.22 5.07 -4.46
N LYS A 67 -0.59 5.70 -3.48
CA LYS A 67 -1.05 6.97 -2.89
C LYS A 67 -1.22 8.05 -3.95
N LYS A 68 -0.25 8.17 -4.85
CA LYS A 68 -0.28 9.14 -5.94
C LYS A 68 -1.44 8.85 -6.89
N LYS A 69 -1.62 7.60 -7.27
CA LYS A 69 -2.72 7.19 -8.16
C LYS A 69 -4.09 7.42 -7.54
N VAL A 70 -4.23 7.11 -6.26
CA VAL A 70 -5.49 7.34 -5.52
C VAL A 70 -5.82 8.83 -5.48
N LYS A 71 -4.84 9.66 -5.19
CA LYS A 71 -5.02 11.12 -5.17
C LYS A 71 -5.43 11.65 -6.54
N GLN A 72 -4.78 11.17 -7.60
CA GLN A 72 -5.13 11.53 -8.99
C GLN A 72 -6.56 11.10 -9.32
N GLN A 73 -6.98 9.92 -8.87
CA GLN A 73 -8.34 9.43 -9.06
C GLN A 73 -9.37 10.30 -8.36
N ILE A 74 -9.11 10.71 -7.12
CA ILE A 74 -9.99 11.61 -6.37
C ILE A 74 -10.13 12.94 -7.10
N ASN A 75 -9.02 13.52 -7.54
CA ASN A 75 -9.02 14.78 -8.26
C ASN A 75 -9.78 14.67 -9.59
N ALA A 76 -9.61 13.58 -10.31
CA ALA A 76 -10.31 13.33 -11.57
C ALA A 76 -11.82 13.17 -11.36
N LEU A 77 -12.24 12.49 -10.28
CA LEU A 77 -13.66 12.37 -9.92
C LEU A 77 -14.27 13.74 -9.67
N GLU A 78 -13.63 14.55 -8.86
CA GLU A 78 -14.11 15.89 -8.52
C GLU A 78 -14.17 16.80 -9.75
N ALA A 79 -13.13 16.84 -10.57
CA ALA A 79 -13.07 17.63 -11.79
C ALA A 79 -14.08 17.14 -12.84
N GLY A 80 -14.21 15.82 -12.98
CA GLY A 80 -15.12 15.21 -13.96
C GLY A 80 -16.59 15.51 -13.68
N ILE A 81 -16.99 15.57 -12.41
CA ILE A 81 -18.37 15.89 -12.00
C ILE A 81 -18.76 17.27 -12.50
N GLU A 82 -17.87 18.24 -12.45
CA GLU A 82 -18.16 19.61 -12.89
C GLU A 82 -18.27 19.74 -14.41
N LYS A 83 -17.47 18.97 -15.17
CA LYS A 83 -17.38 19.10 -16.62
C LYS A 83 -18.38 18.25 -17.39
N ASN A 84 -18.43 16.96 -17.11
CA ASN A 84 -19.29 16.03 -17.84
C ASN A 84 -19.57 14.81 -16.97
N PRO A 85 -20.65 14.83 -16.17
CA PRO A 85 -20.94 13.74 -15.21
C PRO A 85 -21.07 12.37 -15.86
N VAL A 86 -21.61 12.27 -17.06
CA VAL A 86 -21.82 10.98 -17.74
C VAL A 86 -20.48 10.36 -18.17
N ALA A 87 -19.66 11.16 -18.85
CA ALA A 87 -18.34 10.69 -19.30
C ALA A 87 -17.43 10.39 -18.11
N ALA A 88 -17.50 11.22 -17.07
CA ALA A 88 -16.73 11.01 -15.84
C ALA A 88 -17.11 9.69 -15.16
N ASP A 89 -18.39 9.36 -15.10
CA ASP A 89 -18.87 8.12 -14.49
C ASP A 89 -18.27 6.89 -15.18
N HIS A 90 -18.28 6.87 -16.52
CA HIS A 90 -17.73 5.77 -17.32
C HIS A 90 -16.24 5.57 -17.11
N ARG A 91 -15.47 6.63 -17.26
CA ARG A 91 -14.02 6.61 -17.09
C ARG A 91 -13.63 6.24 -15.65
N SER A 92 -14.35 6.80 -14.70
CA SER A 92 -14.06 6.59 -13.28
C SER A 92 -14.26 5.13 -12.85
N VAL A 93 -15.22 4.43 -13.45
CA VAL A 93 -15.44 3.01 -13.17
C VAL A 93 -14.26 2.17 -13.67
N GLU A 94 -13.76 2.43 -14.88
CA GLU A 94 -12.61 1.71 -15.44
C GLU A 94 -11.35 1.97 -14.62
N ASP A 95 -11.08 3.24 -14.31
CA ASP A 95 -9.91 3.65 -13.54
C ASP A 95 -9.97 3.06 -12.12
N ALA A 96 -11.13 3.06 -11.50
CA ALA A 96 -11.33 2.50 -10.16
C ALA A 96 -11.11 0.99 -10.16
N THR A 97 -11.55 0.28 -11.19
CA THR A 97 -11.35 -1.16 -11.31
C THR A 97 -9.86 -1.51 -11.37
N ALA A 98 -9.11 -0.79 -12.22
CA ALA A 98 -7.67 -0.98 -12.35
C ALA A 98 -6.94 -0.68 -11.02
N LEU A 99 -7.32 0.39 -10.36
CA LEU A 99 -6.70 0.80 -9.11
C LEU A 99 -7.06 -0.16 -7.97
N ARG A 100 -8.29 -0.67 -7.95
CA ARG A 100 -8.72 -1.67 -6.97
C ARG A 100 -7.88 -2.94 -7.07
N ASP A 101 -7.64 -3.41 -8.29
CA ASP A 101 -6.79 -4.58 -8.53
C ASP A 101 -5.37 -4.34 -8.03
N GLU A 102 -4.84 -3.14 -8.26
CA GLU A 102 -3.50 -2.76 -7.80
C GLU A 102 -3.41 -2.73 -6.27
N VAL A 103 -4.42 -2.18 -5.60
CA VAL A 103 -4.50 -2.15 -4.15
C VAL A 103 -4.60 -3.57 -3.58
N GLU A 104 -5.45 -4.42 -4.15
CA GLU A 104 -5.61 -5.81 -3.71
C GLU A 104 -4.33 -6.61 -3.88
N THR A 105 -3.65 -6.43 -5.00
CA THR A 105 -2.35 -7.09 -5.26
C THR A 105 -1.30 -6.64 -4.23
N PHE A 106 -1.23 -5.34 -3.97
CA PHE A 106 -0.34 -4.80 -2.96
C PHE A 106 -0.63 -5.41 -1.57
N GLU A 107 -1.90 -5.43 -1.17
CA GLU A 107 -2.29 -5.94 0.14
C GLU A 107 -1.91 -7.41 0.31
N LYS A 108 -2.09 -8.21 -0.73
CA LYS A 108 -1.72 -9.62 -0.71
C LYS A 108 -0.22 -9.81 -0.49
N ILE A 109 0.59 -9.10 -1.25
CA ILE A 109 2.05 -9.16 -1.16
C ILE A 109 2.53 -8.66 0.20
N PHE A 110 1.98 -7.55 0.66
CA PHE A 110 2.32 -6.95 1.94
C PHE A 110 2.00 -7.89 3.10
N ASN A 111 0.83 -8.51 3.09
CA ASN A 111 0.42 -9.44 4.15
C ASN A 111 1.30 -10.69 4.20
N GLU A 112 1.73 -11.21 3.05
CA GLU A 112 2.67 -12.32 2.97
C GLU A 112 4.02 -11.94 3.56
N LEU A 113 4.54 -10.77 3.19
CA LEU A 113 5.79 -10.25 3.75
C LEU A 113 5.71 -10.08 5.27
N ARG A 114 4.60 -9.54 5.75
CA ARG A 114 4.37 -9.34 7.18
C ARG A 114 4.40 -10.67 7.93
N LYS A 115 3.77 -11.71 7.41
CA LYS A 115 3.79 -13.04 8.02
C LYS A 115 5.20 -13.61 8.10
N GLU A 116 5.96 -13.50 7.02
CA GLU A 116 7.35 -13.96 6.98
C GLU A 116 8.20 -13.20 8.00
N LEU A 117 8.01 -11.90 8.08
CA LEU A 117 8.74 -11.06 9.01
C LEU A 117 8.41 -11.39 10.48
N ILE A 118 7.14 -11.61 10.80
CA ILE A 118 6.72 -12.02 12.14
C ILE A 118 7.38 -13.34 12.54
N THR A 119 7.40 -14.31 11.63
CA THR A 119 8.08 -15.60 11.86
C THR A 119 9.56 -15.41 12.10
N PHE A 120 10.21 -14.58 11.30
CA PHE A 120 11.63 -14.25 11.44
C PHE A 120 11.91 -13.59 12.79
N MET A 121 11.12 -12.60 13.17
CA MET A 121 11.29 -11.90 14.44
C MET A 121 11.08 -12.82 15.64
N ALA A 122 10.10 -13.71 15.56
CA ALA A 122 9.85 -14.68 16.63
C ALA A 122 11.06 -15.60 16.87
N LYS A 123 11.81 -15.90 15.82
CA LYS A 123 13.00 -16.75 15.93
C LYS A 123 14.23 -16.01 16.44
N TRP A 124 14.41 -14.75 16.05
CA TRP A 124 15.67 -14.04 16.24
C TRP A 124 15.62 -12.84 17.19
N MET A 125 14.45 -12.48 17.67
CA MET A 125 14.30 -11.44 18.70
C MET A 125 14.46 -11.97 20.17
#